data_1ef7c06b9a2ddbcc9bace90edda560c9
#
_entry.id   1ef7c06b9a2ddbcc9bace90edda560c9
#
_cell.length_a   1.000
_cell.length_b   1.000
_cell.length_c   1.000
_cell.angle_alpha   90.00
_cell.angle_beta   90.00
_cell.angle_gamma   90.00
#
_symmetry.space_group_name_H-M   'P 1'
#
loop_
_entity.id
_entity.type
_entity.pdbx_description
1 polymer ?
#
loop_
_entity_poly.entity_id
_entity_poly.type
_entity_poly.pdbx_seq_one_letter_code
_entity_poly.pdbx_strand_id
1 'polypeptide(L)'
;MSSIRVRQILADVMAGEEDGLPERLCRACAVAIPVTGVGLALMTPAGHGGSITTTDGAAAVMEDLQQTLGEGPCMDASRDGRPVLQSDLAVTGMSRWPSFTACALEAGIAAVFAFPLQVGAIRLGLLNLYRHTTGSLDRHQLAEALAFAEAATTMLLRLQDKRPSGQPLHPRLAEAVGSRREIHQATGMITVQAAVGLAEALLLLQAHAYSSERPLIDVAKDVVARRLRFAPEDDHHE
;
A
#
# COMPACT_ATOMS: atom_id res chain seq x y z
N MET A 1 4.58 10.91 26.28
CA MET A 1 5.87 10.38 25.79
C MET A 1 5.92 10.29 24.26
N SER A 2 4.81 10.06 23.55
CA SER A 2 4.72 9.99 22.08
C SER A 2 5.25 11.26 21.37
N SER A 3 4.85 12.45 21.77
CA SER A 3 5.23 13.72 21.10
C SER A 3 6.73 14.04 21.10
N ILE A 4 7.51 13.57 22.06
CA ILE A 4 8.97 13.77 22.10
C ILE A 4 9.63 12.83 21.09
N ARG A 5 9.24 11.56 21.08
CA ARG A 5 9.77 10.57 20.16
C ARG A 5 9.46 10.91 18.71
N VAL A 6 8.23 11.33 18.42
CA VAL A 6 7.81 11.79 17.07
C VAL A 6 8.67 12.97 16.60
N ARG A 7 8.91 13.97 17.46
CA ARG A 7 9.77 15.11 17.12
C ARG A 7 11.21 14.69 16.83
N GLN A 8 11.74 13.72 17.58
CA GLN A 8 13.08 13.18 17.35
C GLN A 8 13.15 12.46 16.00
N ILE A 9 12.19 11.56 15.73
CA ILE A 9 12.11 10.86 14.41
C ILE A 9 12.04 11.88 13.27
N LEU A 10 11.19 12.91 13.39
CA LEU A 10 11.08 13.95 12.37
C LEU A 10 12.38 14.74 12.21
N ALA A 11 13.07 15.09 13.31
CA ALA A 11 14.34 15.81 13.24
C ALA A 11 15.41 14.96 12.51
N ASP A 12 15.52 13.68 12.85
CA ASP A 12 16.50 12.75 12.25
C ASP A 12 16.21 12.54 10.76
N VAL A 13 14.93 12.34 10.39
CA VAL A 13 14.50 12.13 9.01
C VAL A 13 14.67 13.39 8.16
N MET A 14 14.40 14.57 8.74
CA MET A 14 14.47 15.87 8.03
C MET A 14 15.88 16.47 7.98
N ALA A 15 16.90 15.87 8.58
CA ALA A 15 18.28 16.33 8.54
C ALA A 15 18.95 16.20 7.15
N GLY A 16 18.24 15.66 6.13
CA GLY A 16 18.73 15.50 4.76
C GLY A 16 17.87 16.22 3.71
N GLU A 17 18.15 15.96 2.44
CA GLU A 17 17.41 16.52 1.30
C GLU A 17 15.93 16.13 1.32
N GLU A 18 15.03 17.02 0.85
CA GLU A 18 13.57 16.77 0.89
C GLU A 18 13.13 15.59 0.03
N ASP A 19 13.79 15.36 -1.10
CA ASP A 19 13.39 14.33 -2.07
C ASP A 19 13.47 12.87 -1.57
N GLY A 20 14.20 12.59 -0.49
CA GLY A 20 14.34 11.25 0.08
C GLY A 20 13.67 11.07 1.45
N LEU A 21 12.75 11.97 1.84
CA LEU A 21 12.08 11.92 3.15
C LEU A 21 11.32 10.60 3.40
N PRO A 22 10.46 10.11 2.48
CA PRO A 22 9.75 8.85 2.69
C PRO A 22 10.68 7.66 2.87
N GLU A 23 11.72 7.56 2.03
CA GLU A 23 12.72 6.48 2.06
C GLU A 23 13.52 6.48 3.37
N ARG A 24 13.93 7.67 3.85
CA ARG A 24 14.63 7.80 5.13
C ARG A 24 13.76 7.42 6.31
N LEU A 25 12.48 7.80 6.29
CA LEU A 25 11.54 7.42 7.34
C LEU A 25 11.34 5.90 7.39
N CYS A 26 11.11 5.25 6.26
CA CYS A 26 10.94 3.79 6.20
C CYS A 26 12.21 3.07 6.65
N ARG A 27 13.38 3.54 6.23
CA ARG A 27 14.67 2.97 6.65
C ARG A 27 14.92 3.17 8.15
N ALA A 28 14.64 4.35 8.69
CA ALA A 28 14.75 4.60 10.13
C ALA A 28 13.79 3.71 10.94
N CYS A 29 12.59 3.49 10.43
CA CYS A 29 11.61 2.58 11.03
C CYS A 29 12.15 1.13 11.05
N ALA A 30 12.69 0.64 9.95
CA ALA A 30 13.26 -0.71 9.86
C ALA A 30 14.48 -0.92 10.77
N VAL A 31 15.23 0.14 11.08
CA VAL A 31 16.34 0.08 12.05
C VAL A 31 15.83 0.08 13.49
N ALA A 32 14.77 0.85 13.78
CA ALA A 32 14.26 1.01 15.15
C ALA A 32 13.40 -0.17 15.62
N ILE A 33 12.77 -0.87 14.67
CA ILE A 33 11.87 -2.00 14.95
C ILE A 33 12.42 -3.22 14.23
N PRO A 34 12.51 -4.41 14.89
CA PRO A 34 13.01 -5.62 14.26
C PRO A 34 12.02 -6.16 13.23
N VAL A 35 11.95 -5.50 12.09
CA VAL A 35 11.15 -5.89 10.92
C VAL A 35 12.06 -6.10 9.71
N THR A 36 11.62 -6.93 8.78
CA THR A 36 12.37 -7.26 7.59
C THR A 36 12.20 -6.19 6.51
N GLY A 37 10.97 -5.69 6.38
CA GLY A 37 10.63 -4.68 5.38
C GLY A 37 9.61 -3.68 5.89
N VAL A 38 9.62 -2.48 5.29
CA VAL A 38 8.67 -1.39 5.58
C VAL A 38 8.17 -0.82 4.25
N GLY A 39 6.85 -0.63 4.16
CA GLY A 39 6.20 0.06 3.05
C GLY A 39 5.44 1.29 3.52
N LEU A 40 5.44 2.32 2.71
CA LEU A 40 4.63 3.52 2.87
C LEU A 40 3.73 3.68 1.66
N ALA A 41 2.43 3.66 1.89
CA ALA A 41 1.43 3.80 0.83
C ALA A 41 0.58 5.06 1.02
N LEU A 42 0.13 5.64 -0.09
CA LEU A 42 -0.79 6.77 -0.11
C LEU A 42 -2.24 6.28 -0.06
N MET A 43 -3.09 7.04 0.63
CA MET A 43 -4.54 6.88 0.56
C MET A 43 -5.17 8.07 -0.14
N THR A 44 -6.24 7.81 -0.87
CA THR A 44 -7.09 8.82 -1.50
C THR A 44 -8.54 8.62 -1.07
N PRO A 45 -9.44 9.58 -1.25
CA PRO A 45 -10.87 9.40 -0.94
C PRO A 45 -11.50 8.18 -1.62
N ALA A 46 -10.93 7.75 -2.74
CA ALA A 46 -11.40 6.56 -3.46
C ALA A 46 -10.72 5.24 -3.01
N GLY A 47 -9.90 5.24 -1.93
CA GLY A 47 -9.20 4.09 -1.33
C GLY A 47 -7.68 4.12 -1.53
N HIS A 48 -7.02 2.95 -1.58
CA HIS A 48 -5.56 2.82 -1.71
C HIS A 48 -5.02 3.55 -2.94
N GLY A 49 -4.08 4.48 -2.76
CA GLY A 49 -3.56 5.38 -3.79
C GLY A 49 -2.33 4.85 -4.53
N GLY A 50 -1.64 3.89 -3.96
CA GLY A 50 -0.40 3.32 -4.47
C GLY A 50 0.74 3.40 -3.46
N SER A 51 1.80 2.63 -3.68
CA SER A 51 3.01 2.67 -2.85
C SER A 51 3.80 3.95 -3.13
N ILE A 52 4.24 4.62 -2.06
CA ILE A 52 5.13 5.79 -2.13
C ILE A 52 6.58 5.31 -2.15
N THR A 53 6.91 4.38 -1.25
CA THR A 53 8.24 3.78 -1.13
C THR A 53 8.21 2.50 -0.30
N THR A 54 9.20 1.64 -0.53
CA THR A 54 9.47 0.42 0.24
C THR A 54 10.95 0.31 0.57
N THR A 55 11.30 -0.43 1.62
CA THR A 55 12.71 -0.61 2.01
C THR A 55 13.43 -1.64 1.16
N ASP A 56 12.71 -2.62 0.61
CA ASP A 56 13.27 -3.75 -0.15
C ASP A 56 12.24 -4.35 -1.13
N GLY A 57 12.69 -5.33 -1.91
CA GLY A 57 11.86 -5.99 -2.92
C GLY A 57 10.72 -6.81 -2.34
N ALA A 58 10.90 -7.44 -1.16
CA ALA A 58 9.85 -8.22 -0.52
C ALA A 58 8.70 -7.30 -0.05
N ALA A 59 9.03 -6.15 0.54
CA ALA A 59 8.02 -5.15 0.89
C ALA A 59 7.29 -4.61 -0.35
N ALA A 60 7.99 -4.40 -1.47
CA ALA A 60 7.37 -3.98 -2.71
C ALA A 60 6.38 -5.02 -3.25
N VAL A 61 6.75 -6.30 -3.24
CA VAL A 61 5.86 -7.40 -3.63
C VAL A 61 4.62 -7.45 -2.73
N MET A 62 4.77 -7.24 -1.40
CA MET A 62 3.63 -7.23 -0.48
C MET A 62 2.67 -6.05 -0.74
N GLU A 63 3.20 -4.86 -1.03
CA GLU A 63 2.36 -3.72 -1.40
C GLU A 63 1.56 -3.99 -2.68
N ASP A 64 2.23 -4.52 -3.72
CA ASP A 64 1.59 -4.87 -4.99
C ASP A 64 0.55 -5.99 -4.84
N LEU A 65 0.85 -7.02 -4.05
CA LEU A 65 -0.09 -8.12 -3.80
C LEU A 65 -1.38 -7.64 -3.14
N GLN A 66 -1.29 -6.82 -2.10
CA GLN A 66 -2.48 -6.30 -1.42
C GLN A 66 -3.34 -5.44 -2.36
N GLN A 67 -2.70 -4.67 -3.23
CA GLN A 67 -3.40 -3.87 -4.23
C GLN A 67 -4.02 -4.75 -5.34
N THR A 68 -3.26 -5.73 -5.83
CA THR A 68 -3.69 -6.64 -6.90
C THR A 68 -4.84 -7.54 -6.46
N LEU A 69 -4.74 -8.10 -5.25
CA LEU A 69 -5.77 -9.00 -4.71
C LEU A 69 -6.97 -8.26 -4.10
N GLY A 70 -6.81 -6.97 -3.76
CA GLY A 70 -7.84 -6.20 -3.06
C GLY A 70 -8.11 -6.70 -1.63
N GLU A 71 -7.23 -7.53 -1.09
CA GLU A 71 -7.31 -8.09 0.26
C GLU A 71 -5.96 -8.02 0.97
N GLY A 72 -5.99 -8.09 2.29
CA GLY A 72 -4.80 -8.07 3.13
C GLY A 72 -4.91 -7.11 4.31
N PRO A 73 -3.94 -7.16 5.25
CA PRO A 73 -3.91 -6.29 6.44
C PRO A 73 -3.99 -4.80 6.14
N CYS A 74 -3.32 -4.35 5.09
CA CYS A 74 -3.32 -2.95 4.63
C CYS A 74 -4.72 -2.51 4.16
N MET A 75 -5.44 -3.38 3.43
CA MET A 75 -6.79 -3.10 2.96
C MET A 75 -7.77 -2.96 4.12
N ASP A 76 -7.68 -3.85 5.12
CA ASP A 76 -8.51 -3.78 6.31
C ASP A 76 -8.17 -2.55 7.17
N ALA A 77 -6.88 -2.28 7.43
CA ALA A 77 -6.45 -1.10 8.16
C ALA A 77 -6.92 0.20 7.49
N SER A 78 -6.88 0.24 6.16
CA SER A 78 -7.40 1.34 5.35
C SER A 78 -8.91 1.52 5.51
N ARG A 79 -9.67 0.43 5.48
CA ARG A 79 -11.13 0.45 5.58
C ARG A 79 -11.59 0.86 6.97
N ASP A 80 -10.97 0.28 8.00
CA ASP A 80 -11.44 0.41 9.38
C ASP A 80 -10.84 1.64 10.10
N GLY A 81 -9.75 2.21 9.57
CA GLY A 81 -9.03 3.32 10.20
C GLY A 81 -8.35 2.92 11.52
N ARG A 82 -8.03 1.64 11.68
CA ARG A 82 -7.40 1.07 12.87
C ARG A 82 -6.21 0.21 12.49
N PRO A 83 -5.17 0.13 13.34
CA PRO A 83 -4.06 -0.79 13.10
C PRO A 83 -4.53 -2.23 13.00
N VAL A 84 -3.99 -2.96 12.01
CA VAL A 84 -4.15 -4.40 11.87
C VAL A 84 -2.81 -5.06 12.21
N LEU A 85 -2.80 -5.87 13.27
CA LEU A 85 -1.58 -6.48 13.81
C LEU A 85 -1.67 -8.00 13.61
N GLN A 86 -1.20 -8.47 12.47
CA GLN A 86 -1.19 -9.88 12.10
C GLN A 86 0.16 -10.48 12.43
N SER A 87 0.25 -11.12 13.58
CA SER A 87 1.50 -11.68 14.12
C SER A 87 1.84 -13.07 13.58
N ASP A 88 0.87 -13.76 12.97
CA ASP A 88 1.05 -15.08 12.36
C ASP A 88 0.04 -15.27 11.23
N LEU A 89 0.52 -15.12 10.00
CA LEU A 89 -0.31 -15.26 8.80
C LEU A 89 -0.80 -16.69 8.62
N ALA A 90 0.01 -17.69 8.96
CA ALA A 90 -0.35 -19.09 8.77
C ALA A 90 -1.54 -19.51 9.64
N VAL A 91 -1.67 -18.93 10.84
CA VAL A 91 -2.73 -19.32 11.80
C VAL A 91 -4.05 -18.62 11.51
N THR A 92 -4.04 -17.32 11.27
CA THR A 92 -5.28 -16.53 11.18
C THR A 92 -5.45 -15.80 9.84
N GLY A 93 -4.41 -15.72 9.04
CA GLY A 93 -4.42 -15.01 7.75
C GLY A 93 -5.31 -15.70 6.72
N MET A 94 -5.25 -17.03 6.62
CA MET A 94 -6.01 -17.82 5.64
C MET A 94 -7.53 -17.65 5.74
N SER A 95 -8.06 -17.41 6.93
CA SER A 95 -9.50 -17.18 7.11
C SER A 95 -9.95 -15.77 6.75
N ARG A 96 -9.02 -14.79 6.75
CA ARG A 96 -9.32 -13.36 6.48
C ARG A 96 -8.92 -12.94 5.08
N TRP A 97 -7.77 -13.40 4.61
CA TRP A 97 -7.14 -13.00 3.35
C TRP A 97 -6.50 -14.23 2.69
N PRO A 98 -7.29 -15.17 2.16
CA PRO A 98 -6.77 -16.46 1.68
C PRO A 98 -5.73 -16.33 0.58
N SER A 99 -6.00 -15.51 -0.45
CA SER A 99 -5.09 -15.34 -1.58
C SER A 99 -3.84 -14.57 -1.19
N PHE A 100 -3.99 -13.47 -0.44
CA PHE A 100 -2.86 -12.70 0.07
C PHE A 100 -1.96 -13.56 0.98
N THR A 101 -2.56 -14.32 1.89
CA THR A 101 -1.81 -15.13 2.85
C THR A 101 -0.99 -16.20 2.16
N ALA A 102 -1.55 -16.91 1.18
CA ALA A 102 -0.82 -17.92 0.42
C ALA A 102 0.42 -17.31 -0.23
N CYS A 103 0.26 -16.22 -1.00
CA CYS A 103 1.37 -15.55 -1.68
C CYS A 103 2.39 -14.93 -0.71
N ALA A 104 1.93 -14.37 0.42
CA ALA A 104 2.82 -13.78 1.42
C ALA A 104 3.72 -14.84 2.08
N LEU A 105 3.15 -16.01 2.40
CA LEU A 105 3.91 -17.15 2.97
C LEU A 105 4.90 -17.72 1.95
N GLU A 106 4.54 -17.82 0.67
CA GLU A 106 5.45 -18.22 -0.42
C GLU A 106 6.61 -17.22 -0.58
N ALA A 107 6.35 -15.92 -0.42
CA ALA A 107 7.38 -14.87 -0.39
C ALA A 107 8.17 -14.82 0.93
N GLY A 108 7.90 -15.73 1.87
CA GLY A 108 8.60 -15.84 3.15
C GLY A 108 8.13 -14.83 4.20
N ILE A 109 7.03 -14.13 4.00
CA ILE A 109 6.48 -13.18 4.99
C ILE A 109 5.53 -13.93 5.93
N ALA A 110 5.86 -13.94 7.23
CA ALA A 110 5.10 -14.64 8.26
C ALA A 110 4.22 -13.72 9.13
N ALA A 111 4.55 -12.43 9.22
CA ALA A 111 3.77 -11.45 9.99
C ALA A 111 3.70 -10.10 9.29
N VAL A 112 2.56 -9.41 9.43
CA VAL A 112 2.30 -8.08 8.83
C VAL A 112 1.61 -7.18 9.83
N PHE A 113 2.08 -5.93 9.94
CA PHE A 113 1.48 -4.92 10.80
C PHE A 113 1.20 -3.67 9.99
N ALA A 114 -0.07 -3.31 9.83
CA ALA A 114 -0.51 -2.16 9.05
C ALA A 114 -1.03 -1.05 9.97
N PHE A 115 -0.49 0.15 9.82
CA PHE A 115 -0.83 1.33 10.63
C PHE A 115 -1.42 2.41 9.73
N PRO A 116 -2.69 2.81 9.94
CA PRO A 116 -3.28 3.91 9.17
C PRO A 116 -2.67 5.25 9.57
N LEU A 117 -2.36 6.06 8.57
CA LEU A 117 -1.89 7.43 8.70
C LEU A 117 -3.08 8.35 8.49
N GLN A 118 -3.56 8.99 9.56
CA GLN A 118 -4.81 9.76 9.50
C GLN A 118 -4.83 10.93 10.46
N VAL A 119 -5.61 11.95 10.12
CA VAL A 119 -5.92 13.09 10.97
C VAL A 119 -7.44 13.18 11.10
N GLY A 120 -7.96 12.84 12.26
CA GLY A 120 -9.41 12.68 12.43
C GLY A 120 -9.97 11.62 11.49
N ALA A 121 -10.92 12.00 10.64
CA ALA A 121 -11.52 11.12 9.62
C ALA A 121 -10.76 11.12 8.28
N ILE A 122 -9.75 11.98 8.11
CA ILE A 122 -9.01 12.11 6.85
C ILE A 122 -7.89 11.06 6.85
N ARG A 123 -7.96 10.12 5.93
CA ARG A 123 -6.96 9.07 5.71
C ARG A 123 -5.95 9.55 4.68
N LEU A 124 -4.68 9.54 5.04
CA LEU A 124 -3.58 10.05 4.21
C LEU A 124 -2.77 8.91 3.59
N GLY A 125 -2.59 7.82 4.33
CA GLY A 125 -1.74 6.72 3.91
C GLY A 125 -1.76 5.55 4.88
N LEU A 126 -0.80 4.66 4.67
CA LEU A 126 -0.54 3.47 5.49
C LEU A 126 0.96 3.29 5.67
N LEU A 127 1.37 2.93 6.88
CA LEU A 127 2.70 2.41 7.17
C LEU A 127 2.57 0.92 7.41
N ASN A 128 3.21 0.11 6.56
CA ASN A 128 3.16 -1.35 6.61
C ASN A 128 4.51 -1.90 7.03
N LEU A 129 4.50 -2.83 7.99
CA LEU A 129 5.69 -3.49 8.50
C LEU A 129 5.58 -4.99 8.21
N TYR A 130 6.66 -5.60 7.70
CA TYR A 130 6.72 -6.99 7.28
C TYR A 130 7.81 -7.75 8.03
N ARG A 131 7.54 -9.00 8.41
CA ARG A 131 8.51 -9.91 9.06
C ARG A 131 8.54 -11.28 8.39
N HIS A 132 9.74 -11.84 8.26
CA HIS A 132 9.93 -13.25 7.90
C HIS A 132 9.64 -14.21 9.08
N THR A 133 9.53 -13.69 10.29
CA THR A 133 9.27 -14.48 11.50
C THR A 133 7.93 -14.11 12.10
N THR A 134 7.24 -15.11 12.66
CA THR A 134 6.02 -14.89 13.45
C THR A 134 6.33 -14.17 14.76
N GLY A 135 5.32 -13.63 15.41
CA GLY A 135 5.39 -13.01 16.72
C GLY A 135 4.79 -11.61 16.75
N SER A 136 4.17 -11.28 17.87
CA SER A 136 3.57 -9.96 18.10
C SER A 136 4.64 -8.89 18.28
N LEU A 137 4.29 -7.64 17.99
CA LEU A 137 5.07 -6.51 18.47
C LEU A 137 4.94 -6.41 19.99
N ASP A 138 6.06 -6.33 20.68
CA ASP A 138 6.03 -6.04 22.11
C ASP A 138 5.58 -4.59 22.37
N ARG A 139 5.40 -4.21 23.65
CA ARG A 139 4.92 -2.87 24.02
C ARG A 139 5.82 -1.76 23.48
N HIS A 140 7.14 -1.95 23.49
CA HIS A 140 8.10 -0.96 23.02
C HIS A 140 8.04 -0.85 21.49
N GLN A 141 8.08 -1.97 20.78
CA GLN A 141 8.00 -2.04 19.32
C GLN A 141 6.68 -1.43 18.81
N LEU A 142 5.56 -1.72 19.47
CA LEU A 142 4.28 -1.13 19.12
C LEU A 142 4.27 0.39 19.34
N ALA A 143 4.84 0.88 20.45
CA ALA A 143 4.95 2.31 20.71
C ALA A 143 5.84 3.02 19.69
N GLU A 144 6.96 2.40 19.26
CA GLU A 144 7.81 2.89 18.17
C GLU A 144 7.05 2.91 16.85
N ALA A 145 6.35 1.83 16.47
CA ALA A 145 5.57 1.77 15.24
C ALA A 145 4.50 2.88 15.17
N LEU A 146 3.80 3.13 16.27
CA LEU A 146 2.83 4.23 16.38
C LEU A 146 3.50 5.60 16.27
N ALA A 147 4.69 5.79 16.85
CA ALA A 147 5.44 7.03 16.73
C ALA A 147 5.92 7.27 15.28
N PHE A 148 6.37 6.22 14.57
CA PHE A 148 6.69 6.31 13.15
C PHE A 148 5.47 6.59 12.27
N ALA A 149 4.30 6.00 12.58
CA ALA A 149 3.05 6.30 11.88
C ALA A 149 2.63 7.78 12.06
N GLU A 150 2.76 8.34 13.28
CA GLU A 150 2.49 9.75 13.55
C GLU A 150 3.50 10.67 12.84
N ALA A 151 4.78 10.30 12.83
CA ALA A 151 5.82 11.02 12.08
C ALA A 151 5.57 10.99 10.57
N ALA A 152 5.20 9.82 10.02
CA ALA A 152 4.82 9.67 8.61
C ALA A 152 3.61 10.53 8.25
N THR A 153 2.58 10.56 9.11
CA THR A 153 1.41 11.42 8.95
C THR A 153 1.82 12.90 8.85
N THR A 154 2.65 13.35 9.79
CA THR A 154 3.15 14.73 9.81
C THR A 154 4.00 15.05 8.58
N MET A 155 4.84 14.12 8.15
CA MET A 155 5.67 14.26 6.95
C MET A 155 4.79 14.39 5.70
N LEU A 156 3.79 13.52 5.51
CA LEU A 156 2.89 13.57 4.36
C LEU A 156 2.13 14.90 4.29
N LEU A 157 1.64 15.41 5.43
CA LEU A 157 1.00 16.73 5.48
C LEU A 157 1.96 17.83 5.04
N ARG A 158 3.20 17.85 5.54
CA ARG A 158 4.19 18.85 5.15
C ARG A 158 4.56 18.81 3.67
N LEU A 159 4.62 17.62 3.08
CA LEU A 159 4.87 17.47 1.63
C LEU A 159 3.71 18.02 0.81
N GLN A 160 2.50 18.07 1.37
CA GLN A 160 1.34 18.70 0.74
C GLN A 160 1.28 20.21 0.97
N ASP A 161 1.54 20.68 2.20
CA ASP A 161 1.40 22.10 2.61
C ASP A 161 2.46 23.04 1.99
N LYS A 162 3.66 22.55 1.72
CA LYS A 162 4.76 23.38 1.17
C LYS A 162 4.54 23.88 -0.25
N ARG A 163 3.42 23.56 -0.89
CA ARG A 163 3.15 23.93 -2.27
C ARG A 163 2.04 24.97 -2.37
N PRO A 164 2.27 26.10 -3.05
CA PRO A 164 1.22 27.05 -3.38
C PRO A 164 0.08 26.39 -4.12
N SER A 165 -1.16 26.85 -3.88
CA SER A 165 -2.35 26.36 -4.59
C SER A 165 -2.11 26.39 -6.10
N GLY A 166 -2.25 25.23 -6.76
CA GLY A 166 -2.05 25.08 -8.20
C GLY A 166 -0.71 24.47 -8.64
N GLN A 167 0.23 24.19 -7.72
CA GLN A 167 1.44 23.45 -8.07
C GLN A 167 1.21 21.93 -8.06
N PRO A 168 1.93 21.15 -8.91
CA PRO A 168 1.82 19.69 -8.94
C PRO A 168 2.25 19.09 -7.60
N LEU A 169 1.67 17.93 -7.24
CA LEU A 169 2.04 17.15 -6.06
C LEU A 169 3.55 16.87 -6.00
N HIS A 170 4.07 16.61 -4.80
CA HIS A 170 5.44 16.11 -4.67
C HIS A 170 5.64 14.91 -5.61
N PRO A 171 6.79 14.78 -6.33
CA PRO A 171 6.96 13.75 -7.37
C PRO A 171 6.55 12.35 -6.92
N ARG A 172 6.95 11.92 -5.71
CA ARG A 172 6.57 10.61 -5.15
C ARG A 172 5.06 10.47 -4.89
N LEU A 173 4.41 11.51 -4.41
CA LEU A 173 2.95 11.51 -4.23
C LEU A 173 2.23 11.55 -5.58
N ALA A 174 2.76 12.28 -6.55
CA ALA A 174 2.23 12.36 -7.91
C ALA A 174 2.30 11.00 -8.62
N GLU A 175 3.40 10.26 -8.43
CA GLU A 175 3.58 8.92 -8.98
C GLU A 175 2.57 7.93 -8.39
N ALA A 176 2.42 7.91 -7.06
CA ALA A 176 1.42 7.06 -6.39
C ALA A 176 -0.01 7.39 -6.85
N VAL A 177 -0.38 8.67 -6.97
CA VAL A 177 -1.69 9.09 -7.50
C VAL A 177 -1.84 8.75 -8.98
N GLY A 178 -0.75 8.89 -9.76
CA GLY A 178 -0.71 8.54 -11.18
C GLY A 178 -1.03 7.07 -11.43
N SER A 179 -0.40 6.19 -10.67
CA SER A 179 -0.64 4.73 -10.74
C SER A 179 -2.12 4.39 -10.51
N ARG A 180 -2.75 5.04 -9.54
CA ARG A 180 -4.19 4.83 -9.30
C ARG A 180 -5.06 5.31 -10.45
N ARG A 181 -4.75 6.49 -11.02
CA ARG A 181 -5.51 7.02 -12.16
C ARG A 181 -5.47 6.06 -13.34
N GLU A 182 -4.32 5.46 -13.61
CA GLU A 182 -4.16 4.46 -14.67
C GLU A 182 -4.99 3.20 -14.39
N ILE A 183 -5.02 2.70 -13.15
CA ILE A 183 -5.86 1.56 -12.77
C ILE A 183 -7.34 1.90 -12.98
N HIS A 184 -7.81 3.08 -12.56
CA HIS A 184 -9.20 3.49 -12.77
C HIS A 184 -9.54 3.65 -14.24
N GLN A 185 -8.64 4.22 -15.03
CA GLN A 185 -8.83 4.37 -16.48
C GLN A 185 -8.91 3.00 -17.17
N ALA A 186 -8.00 2.08 -16.82
CA ALA A 186 -8.02 0.71 -17.33
C ALA A 186 -9.33 0.01 -16.96
N THR A 187 -9.75 0.10 -15.70
CA THR A 187 -11.01 -0.48 -15.23
C THR A 187 -12.20 0.08 -16.03
N GLY A 188 -12.25 1.41 -16.25
CA GLY A 188 -13.30 2.02 -17.08
C GLY A 188 -13.27 1.56 -18.55
N MET A 189 -12.08 1.28 -19.12
CA MET A 189 -11.98 0.70 -20.47
C MET A 189 -12.48 -0.73 -20.50
N ILE A 190 -12.19 -1.54 -19.48
CA ILE A 190 -12.62 -2.95 -19.40
C ILE A 190 -14.15 -3.04 -19.25
N THR A 191 -14.83 -2.12 -18.56
CA THR A 191 -16.30 -2.11 -18.50
C THR A 191 -16.93 -2.11 -19.89
N VAL A 192 -16.34 -1.35 -20.80
CA VAL A 192 -16.82 -1.27 -22.21
C VAL A 192 -16.38 -2.46 -23.01
N GLN A 193 -15.15 -2.94 -22.82
CA GLN A 193 -14.58 -4.05 -23.59
C GLN A 193 -15.26 -5.40 -23.28
N ALA A 194 -15.52 -5.67 -21.99
CA ALA A 194 -16.09 -6.92 -21.52
C ALA A 194 -17.63 -6.83 -21.27
N ALA A 195 -18.22 -5.63 -21.45
CA ALA A 195 -19.63 -5.38 -21.17
C ALA A 195 -20.06 -5.69 -19.72
N VAL A 196 -19.20 -5.40 -18.75
CA VAL A 196 -19.37 -5.73 -17.30
C VAL A 196 -19.46 -4.47 -16.44
N GLY A 197 -19.89 -4.63 -15.18
CA GLY A 197 -19.90 -3.56 -14.19
C GLY A 197 -18.50 -3.14 -13.73
N LEU A 198 -18.38 -1.94 -13.12
CA LEU A 198 -17.08 -1.40 -12.69
C LEU A 198 -16.35 -2.29 -11.68
N ALA A 199 -17.07 -2.90 -10.73
CA ALA A 199 -16.49 -3.81 -9.74
C ALA A 199 -15.94 -5.09 -10.40
N GLU A 200 -16.68 -5.65 -11.34
CA GLU A 200 -16.30 -6.84 -12.09
C GLU A 200 -15.12 -6.55 -13.03
N ALA A 201 -15.11 -5.39 -13.70
CA ALA A 201 -13.97 -4.96 -14.51
C ALA A 201 -12.67 -4.83 -13.69
N LEU A 202 -12.76 -4.36 -12.44
CA LEU A 202 -11.61 -4.34 -11.54
C LEU A 202 -11.16 -5.75 -11.18
N LEU A 203 -12.08 -6.67 -10.89
CA LEU A 203 -11.76 -8.06 -10.62
C LEU A 203 -11.09 -8.74 -11.82
N LEU A 204 -11.57 -8.50 -13.05
CA LEU A 204 -10.93 -9.01 -14.26
C LEU A 204 -9.49 -8.49 -14.42
N LEU A 205 -9.27 -7.20 -14.19
CA LEU A 205 -7.95 -6.60 -14.22
C LEU A 205 -7.01 -7.23 -13.18
N GLN A 206 -7.49 -7.41 -11.95
CA GLN A 206 -6.76 -8.02 -10.84
C GLN A 206 -6.46 -9.50 -11.13
N ALA A 207 -7.43 -10.27 -11.59
CA ALA A 207 -7.27 -11.68 -11.94
C ALA A 207 -6.21 -11.86 -13.05
N HIS A 208 -6.23 -10.98 -14.07
CA HIS A 208 -5.22 -11.02 -15.14
C HIS A 208 -3.82 -10.66 -14.61
N ALA A 209 -3.70 -9.64 -13.76
CA ALA A 209 -2.43 -9.27 -13.14
C ALA A 209 -1.86 -10.44 -12.33
N TYR A 210 -2.69 -11.06 -11.51
CA TYR A 210 -2.33 -12.22 -10.70
C TYR A 210 -1.91 -13.42 -11.55
N SER A 211 -2.72 -13.82 -12.54
CA SER A 211 -2.45 -14.99 -13.39
C SER A 211 -1.23 -14.82 -14.29
N SER A 212 -0.88 -13.56 -14.63
CA SER A 212 0.30 -13.24 -15.44
C SER A 212 1.54 -12.91 -14.61
N GLU A 213 1.44 -12.98 -13.27
CA GLU A 213 2.51 -12.63 -12.31
C GLU A 213 3.10 -11.23 -12.57
N ARG A 214 2.23 -10.27 -12.91
CA ARG A 214 2.61 -8.89 -13.25
C ARG A 214 2.00 -7.89 -12.26
N PRO A 215 2.72 -6.81 -11.93
CA PRO A 215 2.15 -5.71 -11.15
C PRO A 215 0.86 -5.18 -11.78
N LEU A 216 -0.16 -4.94 -10.95
CA LEU A 216 -1.46 -4.44 -11.41
C LEU A 216 -1.34 -3.17 -12.25
N ILE A 217 -0.43 -2.28 -11.87
CA ILE A 217 -0.16 -1.03 -12.59
C ILE A 217 0.35 -1.26 -14.01
N ASP A 218 1.19 -2.27 -14.23
CA ASP A 218 1.76 -2.53 -15.56
C ASP A 218 0.71 -3.14 -16.49
N VAL A 219 -0.16 -4.00 -15.96
CA VAL A 219 -1.32 -4.51 -16.70
C VAL A 219 -2.29 -3.37 -17.02
N ALA A 220 -2.56 -2.48 -16.07
CA ALA A 220 -3.40 -1.30 -16.30
C ALA A 220 -2.83 -0.39 -17.41
N LYS A 221 -1.52 -0.14 -17.42
CA LYS A 221 -0.84 0.63 -18.49
C LYS A 221 -1.02 -0.05 -19.85
N ASP A 222 -0.96 -1.36 -19.93
CA ASP A 222 -1.16 -2.08 -21.19
C ASP A 222 -2.60 -1.96 -21.70
N VAL A 223 -3.58 -1.98 -20.80
CA VAL A 223 -5.00 -1.73 -21.17
C VAL A 223 -5.18 -0.30 -21.68
N VAL A 224 -4.66 0.69 -20.95
CA VAL A 224 -4.75 2.12 -21.33
C VAL A 224 -4.06 2.36 -22.67
N ALA A 225 -2.91 1.74 -22.90
CA ALA A 225 -2.18 1.80 -24.18
C ALA A 225 -2.79 0.92 -25.28
N ARG A 226 -3.91 0.21 -24.99
CA ARG A 226 -4.59 -0.71 -25.92
C ARG A 226 -3.72 -1.89 -26.39
N ARG A 227 -2.67 -2.23 -25.67
CA ARG A 227 -1.86 -3.43 -25.90
C ARG A 227 -2.52 -4.70 -25.35
N LEU A 228 -3.36 -4.54 -24.31
CA LEU A 228 -4.19 -5.59 -23.73
C LEU A 228 -5.66 -5.21 -23.86
N ARG A 229 -6.51 -6.17 -24.21
CA ARG A 229 -7.96 -6.02 -24.27
C ARG A 229 -8.64 -7.22 -23.61
N PHE A 230 -9.75 -6.96 -22.94
CA PHE A 230 -10.64 -7.97 -22.37
C PHE A 230 -11.83 -8.13 -23.32
N ALA A 231 -11.94 -9.30 -23.95
CA ALA A 231 -13.12 -9.62 -24.76
C ALA A 231 -14.28 -10.01 -23.83
N PRO A 232 -15.55 -9.80 -24.22
CA PRO A 232 -16.68 -10.45 -23.56
C PRO A 232 -16.44 -11.96 -23.58
N GLU A 233 -16.82 -12.66 -22.51
CA GLU A 233 -16.91 -14.12 -22.57
C GLU A 233 -17.95 -14.44 -23.65
N ASP A 234 -17.52 -15.05 -24.75
CA ASP A 234 -18.45 -15.61 -25.72
C ASP A 234 -19.25 -16.70 -25.01
N ASP A 235 -20.54 -16.46 -24.84
CA ASP A 235 -21.50 -17.43 -24.34
C ASP A 235 -21.54 -18.62 -25.33
N HIS A 236 -20.57 -19.51 -25.23
CA HIS A 236 -20.66 -20.81 -25.85
C HIS A 236 -21.60 -21.70 -25.02
N HIS A 237 -22.88 -21.42 -25.12
CA HIS A 237 -23.92 -22.40 -24.85
C HIS A 237 -24.18 -23.17 -26.17
N GLU A 238 -23.53 -24.30 -26.32
CA GLU A 238 -24.05 -25.43 -27.06
C GLU A 238 -24.50 -26.55 -26.10
#